data_4878b318a3bb44dd4b39f81869aa5230
#
_entry.id   4878b318a3bb44dd4b39f81869aa5230
#
_cell.length_a   1.000
_cell.length_b   1.000
_cell.length_c   1.000
_cell.angle_alpha   90.00
_cell.angle_beta   90.00
_cell.angle_gamma   90.00
#
_symmetry.space_group_name_H-M   'P 1'
#
loop_
_entity.id
_entity.type
_entity.pdbx_description
1 polymer ?
#
loop_
_entity_poly.entity_id
_entity_poly.type
_entity_poly.pdbx_seq_one_letter_code
_entity_poly.pdbx_strand_id
1 'polypeptide(L)'
;WVEKGSPGRPSPMDLWAPPPEWGLGAHAKHLKNLYVFFWRWAAWKVFGSGHAEATGEPEVHRPGIVCFITASGFLNGPGFQQMRADLRKSCSDIWVIDASPEGHQPAVNTRLFQGVQQEICIVLALRRPEAKAGELARIRYRALPEGHREDKFLALADLTLMGDGWQDGDPDIRGP
;
A
#
# COMPACT_ATOMS: atom_id res chain seq x y z
N TRP A 1 18.42 -6.35 5.21
CA TRP A 1 17.05 -6.87 5.37
C TRP A 1 17.01 -8.32 4.97
N VAL A 2 16.59 -9.20 5.86
CA VAL A 2 16.43 -10.62 5.61
C VAL A 2 14.95 -10.94 5.41
N GLU A 3 14.68 -11.83 4.50
CA GLU A 3 13.32 -12.22 4.10
C GLU A 3 12.56 -12.96 5.21
N LYS A 4 13.28 -13.76 6.00
CA LYS A 4 12.75 -14.47 7.15
C LYS A 4 13.59 -14.16 8.39
N GLY A 5 12.92 -13.97 9.51
CA GLY A 5 13.57 -13.94 10.80
C GLY A 5 14.08 -15.31 11.25
N SER A 6 14.80 -15.31 12.34
CA SER A 6 15.23 -16.52 13.07
C SER A 6 14.66 -16.46 14.49
N PRO A 7 14.67 -17.58 15.25
CA PRO A 7 14.23 -17.56 16.63
C PRO A 7 14.94 -16.45 17.43
N GLY A 8 14.15 -15.56 18.05
CA GLY A 8 14.64 -14.40 18.78
C GLY A 8 15.09 -13.20 17.93
N ARG A 9 14.97 -13.29 16.59
CA ARG A 9 15.27 -12.21 15.66
C ARG A 9 14.28 -12.20 14.50
N PRO A 10 13.05 -11.69 14.69
CA PRO A 10 12.05 -11.62 13.63
C PRO A 10 12.54 -10.72 12.47
N SER A 11 12.18 -11.09 11.26
CA SER A 11 12.35 -10.21 10.10
C SER A 11 11.31 -9.10 10.16
N PRO A 12 11.63 -7.88 9.73
CA PRO A 12 10.62 -6.84 9.54
C PRO A 12 9.45 -7.26 8.64
N MET A 13 9.66 -8.23 7.75
CA MET A 13 8.62 -8.77 6.87
C MET A 13 7.67 -9.74 7.58
N ASP A 14 8.06 -10.33 8.70
CA ASP A 14 7.24 -11.28 9.45
C ASP A 14 5.95 -10.61 9.95
N LEU A 15 5.98 -9.29 10.25
CA LEU A 15 4.80 -8.51 10.62
C LEU A 15 3.70 -8.53 9.54
N TRP A 16 4.09 -8.65 8.28
CA TRP A 16 3.16 -8.65 7.16
C TRP A 16 2.82 -10.05 6.65
N ALA A 17 3.44 -11.07 7.21
CA ALA A 17 3.11 -12.45 6.87
C ALA A 17 1.69 -12.81 7.37
N PRO A 18 0.84 -13.39 6.53
CA PRO A 18 -0.47 -13.85 6.97
C PRO A 18 -0.31 -14.97 8.00
N PRO A 19 -1.08 -14.94 9.10
CA PRO A 19 -1.09 -15.99 10.09
C PRO A 19 -1.40 -17.35 9.45
N PRO A 20 -0.77 -18.46 9.90
CA PRO A 20 -0.98 -19.79 9.33
C PRO A 20 -2.45 -20.24 9.33
N GLU A 21 -3.20 -19.85 10.36
CA GLU A 21 -4.62 -20.16 10.54
C GLU A 21 -5.54 -19.57 9.47
N TRP A 22 -5.07 -18.56 8.72
CA TRP A 22 -5.83 -17.98 7.60
C TRP A 22 -5.77 -18.84 6.33
N GLY A 23 -4.89 -19.86 6.28
CA GLY A 23 -4.73 -20.71 5.10
C GLY A 23 -4.14 -20.01 3.87
N LEU A 24 -3.58 -18.81 4.03
CA LEU A 24 -3.08 -17.96 2.95
C LEU A 24 -1.59 -18.18 2.62
N GLY A 25 -0.97 -19.24 3.10
CA GLY A 25 0.46 -19.51 2.94
C GLY A 25 0.94 -19.52 1.47
N ALA A 26 0.12 -20.04 0.56
CA ALA A 26 0.42 -20.02 -0.87
C ALA A 26 0.51 -18.60 -1.46
N HIS A 27 -0.23 -17.64 -0.88
CA HIS A 27 -0.24 -16.24 -1.29
C HIS A 27 0.88 -15.43 -0.65
N ALA A 28 1.49 -15.91 0.45
CA ALA A 28 2.59 -15.24 1.13
C ALA A 28 3.85 -15.08 0.24
N LYS A 29 4.00 -15.90 -0.82
CA LYS A 29 5.07 -15.74 -1.81
C LYS A 29 5.12 -14.36 -2.45
N HIS A 30 3.99 -13.67 -2.55
CA HIS A 30 3.91 -12.34 -3.15
C HIS A 30 4.53 -11.24 -2.27
N LEU A 31 4.66 -11.48 -0.94
CA LEU A 31 5.39 -10.59 -0.04
C LEU A 31 6.89 -10.50 -0.36
N LYS A 32 7.42 -11.42 -1.14
CA LYS A 32 8.81 -11.42 -1.60
C LYS A 32 9.09 -10.45 -2.75
N ASN A 33 8.06 -9.82 -3.29
CA ASN A 33 8.24 -8.82 -4.33
C ASN A 33 8.97 -7.59 -3.78
N LEU A 34 9.94 -7.10 -4.52
CA LEU A 34 10.84 -6.02 -4.08
C LEU A 34 10.08 -4.75 -3.65
N TYR A 35 8.99 -4.41 -4.31
CA TYR A 35 8.19 -3.24 -3.94
C TYR A 35 7.60 -3.35 -2.53
N VAL A 36 7.29 -4.56 -2.06
CA VAL A 36 6.76 -4.80 -0.71
C VAL A 36 7.83 -4.51 0.34
N PHE A 37 9.08 -4.86 0.07
CA PHE A 37 10.21 -4.51 0.94
C PHE A 37 10.40 -3.00 1.04
N PHE A 38 10.25 -2.27 -0.07
CA PHE A 38 10.30 -0.80 -0.04
C PHE A 38 9.17 -0.20 0.79
N TRP A 39 7.95 -0.72 0.65
CA TRP A 39 6.82 -0.31 1.47
C TRP A 39 7.08 -0.57 2.96
N ARG A 40 7.57 -1.76 3.31
CA ARG A 40 7.88 -2.10 4.70
C ARG A 40 8.97 -1.22 5.28
N TRP A 41 10.02 -0.98 4.50
CA TRP A 41 11.11 -0.09 4.89
C TRP A 41 10.63 1.35 5.10
N ALA A 42 9.81 1.88 4.18
CA ALA A 42 9.26 3.22 4.28
C ALA A 42 8.32 3.36 5.50
N ALA A 43 7.41 2.40 5.72
CA ALA A 43 6.52 2.39 6.87
C ALA A 43 7.30 2.42 8.19
N TRP A 44 8.36 1.61 8.29
CA TRP A 44 9.24 1.62 9.47
C TRP A 44 9.99 2.95 9.61
N LYS A 45 10.63 3.45 8.56
CA LYS A 45 11.46 4.66 8.63
C LYS A 45 10.65 5.92 8.86
N VAL A 46 9.53 6.07 8.19
CA VAL A 46 8.72 7.30 8.20
C VAL A 46 7.73 7.29 9.36
N PHE A 47 6.97 6.21 9.52
CA PHE A 47 5.89 6.15 10.50
C PHE A 47 6.27 5.48 11.82
N GLY A 48 7.37 4.72 11.85
CA GLY A 48 7.79 3.93 13.01
C GLY A 48 7.12 2.56 13.09
N SER A 49 6.32 2.17 12.08
CA SER A 49 5.59 0.89 12.09
C SER A 49 6.50 -0.31 12.37
N GLY A 50 6.10 -1.16 13.31
CA GLY A 50 6.86 -2.34 13.72
C GLY A 50 8.18 -2.02 14.45
N HIS A 51 8.26 -0.85 15.06
CA HIS A 51 9.43 -0.49 15.87
C HIS A 51 9.55 -1.38 17.10
N ALA A 52 8.45 -1.62 17.79
CA ALA A 52 8.41 -2.47 18.98
C ALA A 52 8.87 -3.91 18.68
N GLU A 53 8.40 -4.50 17.59
CA GLU A 53 8.78 -5.86 17.18
C GLU A 53 10.25 -5.95 16.76
N ALA A 54 10.80 -4.89 16.19
CA ALA A 54 12.18 -4.87 15.73
C ALA A 54 13.21 -4.60 16.83
N THR A 55 12.84 -3.85 17.87
CA THR A 55 13.77 -3.33 18.88
C THR A 55 13.45 -3.78 20.29
N GLY A 56 12.21 -4.21 20.57
CA GLY A 56 11.70 -4.47 21.92
C GLY A 56 11.36 -3.19 22.71
N GLU A 57 11.49 -2.01 22.06
CA GLU A 57 11.12 -0.73 22.65
C GLU A 57 9.63 -0.41 22.38
N PRO A 58 9.03 0.55 23.10
CA PRO A 58 7.65 0.95 22.85
C PRO A 58 7.41 1.36 21.39
N GLU A 59 6.20 1.11 20.88
CA GLU A 59 5.80 1.51 19.54
C GLU A 59 5.93 3.02 19.37
N VAL A 60 6.56 3.40 18.26
CA VAL A 60 6.80 4.81 17.93
C VAL A 60 5.91 5.21 16.75
N HIS A 61 5.15 6.26 16.95
CA HIS A 61 4.31 6.84 15.90
C HIS A 61 4.86 8.19 15.47
N ARG A 62 5.30 8.29 14.23
CA ARG A 62 5.88 9.52 13.67
C ARG A 62 4.99 10.11 12.60
N PRO A 63 4.76 11.44 12.59
CA PRO A 63 4.14 12.09 11.47
C PRO A 63 5.05 12.03 10.24
N GLY A 64 4.44 11.89 9.06
CA GLY A 64 5.21 11.83 7.83
C GLY A 64 4.37 11.47 6.62
N ILE A 65 5.00 11.47 5.46
CA ILE A 65 4.39 11.17 4.17
C ILE A 65 5.25 10.15 3.43
N VAL A 66 4.58 9.17 2.83
CA VAL A 66 5.16 8.23 1.86
C VAL A 66 4.34 8.30 0.59
N CYS A 67 4.99 8.48 -0.55
CA CYS A 67 4.35 8.43 -1.85
C CYS A 67 5.10 7.45 -2.76
N PHE A 68 4.40 6.45 -3.28
CA PHE A 68 4.97 5.49 -4.23
C PHE A 68 4.10 5.31 -5.46
N ILE A 69 4.76 5.20 -6.62
CA ILE A 69 4.21 4.53 -7.79
C ILE A 69 4.61 3.06 -7.65
N THR A 70 3.64 2.17 -7.57
CA THR A 70 3.87 0.78 -7.18
C THR A 70 2.92 -0.18 -7.91
N ALA A 71 3.22 -1.47 -7.85
CA ALA A 71 2.29 -2.48 -8.34
C ALA A 71 1.00 -2.46 -7.51
N SER A 72 -0.16 -2.55 -8.16
CA SER A 72 -1.48 -2.49 -7.51
C SER A 72 -1.91 -3.79 -6.84
N GLY A 73 -1.23 -4.89 -7.11
CA GLY A 73 -1.62 -6.22 -6.62
C GLY A 73 -1.81 -6.33 -5.10
N PHE A 74 -1.17 -5.46 -4.30
CA PHE A 74 -1.36 -5.48 -2.85
C PHE A 74 -2.73 -4.90 -2.41
N LEU A 75 -3.40 -4.14 -3.27
CA LEU A 75 -4.70 -3.55 -2.93
C LEU A 75 -5.77 -4.62 -2.67
N ASN A 76 -5.76 -5.71 -3.45
CA ASN A 76 -6.77 -6.76 -3.39
C ASN A 76 -6.21 -8.17 -3.09
N GLY A 77 -4.88 -8.35 -3.20
CA GLY A 77 -4.28 -9.67 -3.02
C GLY A 77 -4.43 -10.21 -1.60
N PRO A 78 -4.89 -11.47 -1.41
CA PRO A 78 -5.16 -12.03 -0.09
C PRO A 78 -3.90 -12.15 0.77
N GLY A 79 -2.74 -12.41 0.18
CA GLY A 79 -1.46 -12.47 0.91
C GLY A 79 -0.99 -11.14 1.50
N PHE A 80 -1.63 -10.03 1.15
CA PHE A 80 -1.26 -8.68 1.61
C PHE A 80 -2.18 -8.11 2.69
N GLN A 81 -3.07 -8.90 3.29
CA GLN A 81 -4.00 -8.41 4.30
C GLN A 81 -3.30 -7.75 5.49
N GLN A 82 -2.22 -8.36 6.01
CA GLN A 82 -1.46 -7.78 7.12
C GLN A 82 -0.73 -6.50 6.72
N MET A 83 -0.20 -6.42 5.50
CA MET A 83 0.37 -5.20 4.96
C MET A 83 -0.66 -4.06 4.94
N ARG A 84 -1.86 -4.32 4.42
CA ARG A 84 -2.95 -3.33 4.40
C ARG A 84 -3.37 -2.91 5.81
N ALA A 85 -3.52 -3.87 6.72
CA ALA A 85 -3.89 -3.61 8.10
C ALA A 85 -2.84 -2.75 8.82
N ASP A 86 -1.57 -3.03 8.63
CA ASP A 86 -0.46 -2.26 9.21
C ASP A 86 -0.41 -0.82 8.65
N LEU A 87 -0.51 -0.65 7.34
CA LEU A 87 -0.54 0.67 6.71
C LEU A 87 -1.73 1.51 7.22
N ARG A 88 -2.90 0.89 7.39
CA ARG A 88 -4.08 1.57 7.93
C ARG A 88 -3.93 2.00 9.38
N LYS A 89 -3.23 1.22 10.21
CA LYS A 89 -2.91 1.58 11.60
C LYS A 89 -1.84 2.66 11.69
N SER A 90 -0.91 2.64 10.74
CA SER A 90 0.25 3.54 10.73
C SER A 90 -0.04 4.92 10.15
N CYS A 91 -1.12 5.10 9.41
CA CYS A 91 -1.46 6.34 8.71
C CYS A 91 -2.76 6.96 9.24
N SER A 92 -2.99 8.23 8.89
CA SER A 92 -4.25 8.94 9.11
C SER A 92 -5.10 8.98 7.85
N ASP A 93 -4.44 9.11 6.71
CA ASP A 93 -5.07 9.18 5.39
C ASP A 93 -4.24 8.39 4.38
N ILE A 94 -4.92 7.70 3.49
CA ILE A 94 -4.31 6.99 2.35
C ILE A 94 -5.11 7.33 1.10
N TRP A 95 -4.45 7.91 0.11
CA TRP A 95 -5.01 8.11 -1.23
C TRP A 95 -4.45 7.06 -2.17
N VAL A 96 -5.33 6.43 -2.92
CA VAL A 96 -4.99 5.44 -3.94
C VAL A 96 -5.50 5.94 -5.28
N ILE A 97 -4.59 6.17 -6.21
CA ILE A 97 -4.91 6.50 -7.60
C ILE A 97 -4.61 5.25 -8.43
N ASP A 98 -5.65 4.60 -8.91
CA ASP A 98 -5.50 3.47 -9.81
C ASP A 98 -5.13 3.97 -11.21
N ALA A 99 -3.93 3.63 -11.65
CA ALA A 99 -3.40 4.05 -12.94
C ALA A 99 -3.61 3.00 -14.03
N SER A 100 -4.18 1.85 -13.68
CA SER A 100 -4.42 0.73 -14.58
C SER A 100 -5.83 0.16 -14.43
N PRO A 101 -6.90 1.00 -14.52
CA PRO A 101 -8.28 0.54 -14.34
C PRO A 101 -8.70 -0.50 -15.39
N GLU A 102 -8.03 -0.54 -16.54
CA GLU A 102 -8.25 -1.53 -17.59
C GLU A 102 -7.71 -2.93 -17.25
N GLY A 103 -6.97 -3.04 -16.15
CA GLY A 103 -6.36 -4.29 -15.74
C GLY A 103 -5.07 -4.63 -16.49
N HIS A 104 -4.75 -5.91 -16.50
CA HIS A 104 -3.55 -6.44 -17.15
C HIS A 104 -3.76 -6.60 -18.66
N GLN A 105 -2.79 -6.16 -19.46
CA GLN A 105 -2.82 -6.25 -20.93
C GLN A 105 -4.05 -5.61 -21.59
N PRO A 106 -4.26 -4.30 -21.43
CA PRO A 106 -5.36 -3.61 -22.10
C PRO A 106 -5.23 -3.69 -23.64
N ALA A 107 -6.36 -3.62 -24.33
CA ALA A 107 -6.43 -3.68 -25.79
C ALA A 107 -5.76 -2.49 -26.49
N VAL A 108 -5.65 -1.35 -25.81
CA VAL A 108 -5.02 -0.11 -26.30
C VAL A 108 -3.80 0.25 -25.44
N ASN A 109 -2.91 1.10 -25.96
CA ASN A 109 -1.75 1.56 -25.19
C ASN A 109 -2.17 2.60 -24.14
N THR A 110 -2.54 2.11 -22.97
CA THR A 110 -3.07 2.90 -21.85
C THR A 110 -2.05 3.08 -20.72
N ARG A 111 -0.87 2.48 -20.83
CA ARG A 111 0.10 2.42 -19.74
C ARG A 111 0.84 3.73 -19.57
N LEU A 112 0.94 4.19 -18.32
CA LEU A 112 1.73 5.38 -17.97
C LEU A 112 3.22 5.21 -18.31
N PHE A 113 3.76 4.01 -18.10
CA PHE A 113 5.16 3.70 -18.40
C PHE A 113 5.26 2.73 -19.57
N GLN A 114 6.05 3.11 -20.55
CA GLN A 114 6.29 2.30 -21.74
C GLN A 114 6.96 0.96 -21.34
N GLY A 115 6.45 -0.15 -21.88
CA GLY A 115 6.98 -1.49 -21.60
C GLY A 115 6.58 -2.10 -20.24
N VAL A 116 5.95 -1.35 -19.34
CA VAL A 116 5.45 -1.87 -18.06
C VAL A 116 4.11 -2.55 -18.26
N GLN A 117 4.04 -3.86 -18.10
CA GLN A 117 2.81 -4.65 -18.21
C GLN A 117 2.09 -4.83 -16.88
N GLN A 118 2.78 -4.63 -15.78
CA GLN A 118 2.23 -4.72 -14.43
C GLN A 118 1.19 -3.63 -14.22
N GLU A 119 0.06 -4.00 -13.64
CA GLU A 119 -0.91 -3.02 -13.11
C GLU A 119 -0.24 -2.19 -12.03
N ILE A 120 -0.42 -0.88 -12.09
CA ILE A 120 0.20 0.07 -11.16
C ILE A 120 -0.83 1.01 -10.55
N CYS A 121 -0.50 1.49 -9.37
CA CYS A 121 -1.20 2.58 -8.70
C CYS A 121 -0.20 3.60 -8.13
N ILE A 122 -0.69 4.79 -7.85
CA ILE A 122 0.03 5.80 -7.08
C ILE A 122 -0.63 5.82 -5.70
N VAL A 123 0.17 5.67 -4.65
CA VAL A 123 -0.33 5.68 -3.28
C VAL A 123 0.37 6.77 -2.50
N LEU A 124 -0.42 7.65 -1.90
CA LEU A 124 0.04 8.63 -0.93
C LEU A 124 -0.47 8.22 0.45
N ALA A 125 0.43 7.92 1.35
CA ALA A 125 0.15 7.57 2.74
C ALA A 125 0.64 8.69 3.66
N LEU A 126 -0.24 9.21 4.50
CA LEU A 126 0.01 10.34 5.40
C LEU A 126 -0.30 9.95 6.83
N ARG A 127 0.60 10.25 7.76
CA ARG A 127 0.31 10.30 9.20
C ARG A 127 0.42 11.74 9.68
N ARG A 128 -0.67 12.26 10.23
CA ARG A 128 -0.73 13.61 10.79
C ARG A 128 -0.12 13.65 12.19
N PRO A 129 0.44 14.77 12.63
CA PRO A 129 0.99 14.91 13.98
C PRO A 129 -0.06 14.66 15.09
N GLU A 130 -1.31 15.04 14.84
CA GLU A 130 -2.43 14.91 15.77
C GLU A 130 -3.14 13.55 15.71
N ALA A 131 -2.68 12.61 14.88
CA ALA A 131 -3.30 11.30 14.73
C ALA A 131 -3.26 10.51 16.04
N LYS A 132 -4.42 10.02 16.45
CA LYS A 132 -4.56 9.25 17.68
C LYS A 132 -4.11 7.80 17.48
N ALA A 133 -3.57 7.20 18.52
CA ALA A 133 -3.28 5.79 18.53
C ALA A 133 -4.59 4.97 18.40
N GLY A 134 -4.59 3.96 17.53
CA GLY A 134 -5.74 3.08 17.30
C GLY A 134 -6.77 3.63 16.28
N GLU A 135 -6.66 4.87 15.84
CA GLU A 135 -7.48 5.40 14.77
C GLU A 135 -6.98 4.84 13.42
N LEU A 136 -7.90 4.29 12.62
CA LEU A 136 -7.56 3.75 11.31
C LEU A 136 -7.57 4.85 10.25
N ALA A 137 -6.65 4.74 9.29
CA ALA A 137 -6.58 5.67 8.18
C ALA A 137 -7.87 5.72 7.36
N ARG A 138 -8.27 6.92 6.99
CA ARG A 138 -9.28 7.12 5.96
C ARG A 138 -8.67 6.80 4.60
N ILE A 139 -9.32 5.91 3.86
CA ILE A 139 -8.87 5.53 2.51
C ILE A 139 -9.73 6.27 1.49
N ARG A 140 -9.07 6.86 0.49
CA ARG A 140 -9.71 7.49 -0.66
C ARG A 140 -9.17 6.85 -1.93
N TYR A 141 -10.06 6.41 -2.78
CA TYR A 141 -9.73 5.75 -4.03
C TYR A 141 -10.24 6.56 -5.21
N ARG A 142 -9.44 6.63 -6.27
CA ARG A 142 -9.83 7.21 -7.56
C ARG A 142 -9.14 6.46 -8.68
N ALA A 143 -9.92 5.94 -9.63
CA ALA A 143 -9.38 5.41 -10.87
C ALA A 143 -9.11 6.56 -11.86
N LEU A 144 -8.01 6.47 -12.60
CA LEU A 144 -7.80 7.30 -13.78
C LEU A 144 -8.77 6.88 -14.90
N PRO A 145 -9.04 7.74 -15.88
CA PRO A 145 -9.88 7.36 -17.01
C PRO A 145 -9.28 6.17 -17.77
N GLU A 146 -10.13 5.28 -18.22
CA GLU A 146 -9.75 4.32 -19.25
C GLU A 146 -9.42 5.09 -20.53
N GLY A 147 -8.46 4.61 -21.32
CA GLY A 147 -8.12 5.27 -22.57
C GLY A 147 -6.63 5.48 -22.76
N HIS A 148 -6.26 6.50 -23.52
CA HIS A 148 -4.88 6.74 -23.88
C HIS A 148 -4.05 7.32 -22.71
N ARG A 149 -2.77 7.13 -22.80
CA ARG A 149 -1.79 7.59 -21.81
C ARG A 149 -1.89 9.11 -21.56
N GLU A 150 -2.12 9.87 -22.62
CA GLU A 150 -2.25 11.34 -22.56
C GLU A 150 -3.45 11.77 -21.71
N ASP A 151 -4.57 11.08 -21.82
CA ASP A 151 -5.79 11.35 -21.02
C ASP A 151 -5.52 11.12 -19.54
N LYS A 152 -4.75 10.07 -19.22
CA LYS A 152 -4.34 9.80 -17.83
C LYS A 152 -3.42 10.88 -17.26
N PHE A 153 -2.49 11.40 -18.06
CA PHE A 153 -1.64 12.51 -17.61
C PHE A 153 -2.43 13.79 -17.40
N LEU A 154 -3.39 14.11 -18.25
CA LEU A 154 -4.29 15.24 -18.05
C LEU A 154 -5.10 15.07 -16.75
N ALA A 155 -5.69 13.91 -16.54
CA ALA A 155 -6.44 13.61 -15.33
C ALA A 155 -5.57 13.69 -14.05
N LEU A 156 -4.29 13.29 -14.12
CA LEU A 156 -3.35 13.45 -13.02
C LEU A 156 -2.98 14.91 -12.76
N ALA A 157 -2.83 15.70 -13.81
CA ALA A 157 -2.51 17.13 -13.69
C ALA A 157 -3.64 17.93 -13.01
N ASP A 158 -4.89 17.54 -13.26
CA ASP A 158 -6.10 18.17 -12.71
C ASP A 158 -6.50 17.59 -11.34
N LEU A 159 -5.81 16.55 -10.87
CA LEU A 159 -6.17 15.86 -9.63
C LEU A 159 -5.78 16.68 -8.41
N THR A 160 -6.75 16.86 -7.50
CA THR A 160 -6.51 17.46 -6.19
C THR A 160 -6.84 16.46 -5.07
N LEU A 161 -5.99 16.36 -4.06
CA LEU A 161 -6.17 15.40 -2.95
C LEU A 161 -7.41 15.69 -2.08
N MET A 162 -7.83 16.95 -2.02
CA MET A 162 -8.99 17.40 -1.23
C MET A 162 -10.19 17.77 -2.11
N GLY A 163 -10.12 17.52 -3.41
CA GLY A 163 -11.18 17.79 -4.36
C GLY A 163 -12.22 16.66 -4.45
N ASP A 164 -13.16 16.86 -5.36
CA ASP A 164 -14.22 15.90 -5.66
C ASP A 164 -13.70 14.69 -6.48
N GLY A 165 -14.55 13.66 -6.58
CA GLY A 165 -14.28 12.47 -7.39
C GLY A 165 -13.49 11.37 -6.68
N TRP A 166 -13.24 11.51 -5.39
CA TRP A 166 -12.72 10.44 -4.54
C TRP A 166 -13.87 9.58 -4.01
N GLN A 167 -13.68 8.28 -4.07
CA GLN A 167 -14.54 7.30 -3.43
C GLN A 167 -13.92 6.95 -2.06
N ASP A 168 -14.74 6.87 -1.02
CA ASP A 168 -14.29 6.34 0.25
C ASP A 168 -14.02 4.85 0.08
N GLY A 169 -12.82 4.41 0.44
CA GLY A 169 -12.44 3.01 0.44
C GLY A 169 -13.20 2.26 1.53
N ASP A 170 -13.59 1.02 1.25
CA ASP A 170 -14.23 0.16 2.24
C ASP A 170 -13.31 -0.01 3.46
N PRO A 171 -13.77 0.36 4.67
CA PRO A 171 -13.02 0.10 5.89
C PRO A 171 -12.81 -1.40 6.13
N ASP A 172 -13.65 -2.23 5.59
CA ASP A 172 -13.62 -3.69 5.67
C ASP A 172 -13.01 -4.35 4.43
N ILE A 173 -11.98 -3.79 3.80
CA ILE A 173 -11.21 -4.56 2.84
C ILE A 173 -10.55 -5.75 3.58
N ARG A 174 -11.38 -6.62 4.05
CA ARG A 174 -11.15 -8.04 4.15
C ARG A 174 -11.45 -8.58 2.75
N GLY A 175 -10.54 -8.35 1.83
CA GLY A 175 -10.61 -9.12 0.61
C GLY A 175 -10.66 -10.59 0.98
N PRO A 176 -11.44 -11.40 0.27
CA PRO A 176 -11.51 -12.83 0.50
C PRO A 176 -10.14 -13.47 0.42
#